data_bbb48c7f7fa18b3598472cc7891ae85f
#
_entry.id   bbb48c7f7fa18b3598472cc7891ae85f
#
_cell.length_a   1.000
_cell.length_b   1.000
_cell.length_c   1.000
_cell.angle_alpha   90.00
_cell.angle_beta   90.00
_cell.angle_gamma   90.00
#
_symmetry.space_group_name_H-M   'P 1'
#
loop_
_entity.id
_entity.type
_entity.pdbx_description
1 polymer ?
#
loop_
_entity_poly.entity_id
_entity_poly.type
_entity_poly.pdbx_seq_one_letter_code
_entity_poly.pdbx_strand_id
1 'polypeptide(L)'
;MVNFGWRSAFLVFGALSLLWLWPWARVLRRQRQEIRRVADGAVEVPSPPMSLLLQCRAMWGTALGLFSSNYTFYFMMAWLPLYLVRERGFSVDDMAKLASASYVVMAVCALLAGWAIDRYIRSGGSANRGYKVIMAAAHGGAVLCMLGMAFGSQPLALASIFVYQALTGASSPGVYAIPEILGGTRATGRWVGIQNSLGNLAGIAAPWLTGFLIDQTGHFTVAFLVAAAMSLLGLVGWLGMLPKLEELDWEARALAAVPTAP
;
A
#
# COMPACT_ATOMS: atom_id res chain seq x y z
N MET A 1 -27.93 -6.33 7.26
CA MET A 1 -28.34 -4.91 7.31
C MET A 1 -29.87 -4.69 7.37
N VAL A 2 -30.67 -5.68 7.03
CA VAL A 2 -32.14 -5.54 6.95
C VAL A 2 -32.81 -5.26 8.32
N ASN A 3 -32.26 -5.79 9.42
CA ASN A 3 -32.92 -5.70 10.76
C ASN A 3 -32.44 -4.53 11.64
N PHE A 4 -31.29 -3.91 11.39
CA PHE A 4 -30.69 -2.93 12.31
C PHE A 4 -30.39 -1.56 11.68
N GLY A 5 -30.60 -1.41 10.38
CA GLY A 5 -30.29 -0.18 9.63
C GLY A 5 -28.79 0.15 9.55
N TRP A 6 -28.41 1.03 8.64
CA TRP A 6 -27.01 1.41 8.39
C TRP A 6 -26.35 2.14 9.58
N ARG A 7 -27.16 2.82 10.43
CA ARG A 7 -26.67 3.57 11.60
C ARG A 7 -26.06 2.65 12.66
N SER A 8 -26.59 1.45 12.84
CA SER A 8 -26.07 0.48 13.80
C SER A 8 -24.65 0.03 13.47
N ALA A 9 -24.26 -0.03 12.19
CA ALA A 9 -22.90 -0.35 11.81
C ALA A 9 -21.91 0.69 12.37
N PHE A 10 -22.22 1.99 12.26
CA PHE A 10 -21.36 3.04 12.82
C PHE A 10 -21.28 2.99 14.34
N LEU A 11 -22.39 2.71 15.01
CA LEU A 11 -22.40 2.59 16.47
C LEU A 11 -21.58 1.38 16.95
N VAL A 12 -21.76 0.23 16.32
CA VAL A 12 -21.02 -0.99 16.66
C VAL A 12 -19.52 -0.83 16.41
N PHE A 13 -19.13 -0.39 15.20
CA PHE A 13 -17.72 -0.21 14.87
C PHE A 13 -17.08 0.92 15.69
N GLY A 14 -17.81 2.01 15.95
CA GLY A 14 -17.37 3.09 16.83
C GLY A 14 -17.14 2.59 18.26
N ALA A 15 -18.06 1.82 18.82
CA ALA A 15 -17.91 1.24 20.15
C ALA A 15 -16.75 0.22 20.22
N LEU A 16 -16.61 -0.64 19.21
CA LEU A 16 -15.51 -1.60 19.13
C LEU A 16 -14.15 -0.89 19.05
N SER A 17 -14.06 0.23 18.34
CA SER A 17 -12.81 1.00 18.24
C SER A 17 -12.38 1.61 19.59
N LEU A 18 -13.31 1.90 20.50
CA LEU A 18 -12.98 2.34 21.86
C LEU A 18 -12.30 1.26 22.70
N LEU A 19 -12.56 -0.02 22.41
CA LEU A 19 -11.90 -1.14 23.11
C LEU A 19 -10.39 -1.12 22.88
N TRP A 20 -9.92 -0.56 21.77
CA TRP A 20 -8.51 -0.42 21.46
C TRP A 20 -7.79 0.58 22.36
N LEU A 21 -8.48 1.55 22.94
CA LEU A 21 -7.89 2.56 23.83
C LEU A 21 -7.22 1.92 25.05
N TRP A 22 -7.76 0.81 25.56
CA TRP A 22 -7.22 0.17 26.75
C TRP A 22 -5.85 -0.51 26.53
N PRO A 23 -5.61 -1.40 25.52
CA PRO A 23 -4.28 -1.92 25.24
C PRO A 23 -3.33 -0.80 24.80
N TRP A 24 -3.81 0.18 24.02
CA TRP A 24 -3.02 1.33 23.59
C TRP A 24 -2.50 2.17 24.76
N ALA A 25 -3.36 2.49 25.72
CA ALA A 25 -2.97 3.23 26.92
C ALA A 25 -1.92 2.49 27.76
N ARG A 26 -1.97 1.15 27.80
CA ARG A 26 -0.96 0.34 28.49
C ARG A 26 0.41 0.40 27.79
N VAL A 27 0.42 0.27 26.47
CA VAL A 27 1.65 0.36 25.67
C VAL A 27 2.27 1.75 25.81
N LEU A 28 1.47 2.83 25.68
CA LEU A 28 1.95 4.19 25.83
C LEU A 28 2.56 4.48 27.21
N ARG A 29 1.97 3.95 28.29
CA ARG A 29 2.53 4.13 29.65
C ARG A 29 3.91 3.48 29.79
N ARG A 30 4.12 2.30 29.19
CA ARG A 30 5.44 1.61 29.17
C ARG A 30 6.45 2.36 28.31
N GLN A 31 6.08 2.74 27.10
CA GLN A 31 6.96 3.47 26.18
C GLN A 31 7.34 4.87 26.67
N ARG A 32 6.46 5.61 27.34
CA ARG A 32 6.77 6.94 27.90
C ARG A 32 7.92 6.90 28.88
N GLN A 33 8.04 5.84 29.67
CA GLN A 33 9.17 5.71 30.62
C GLN A 33 10.48 5.42 29.89
N GLU A 34 10.43 4.63 28.80
CA GLU A 34 11.58 4.28 28.01
C GLU A 34 12.03 5.45 27.11
N ILE A 35 11.10 6.14 26.47
CA ILE A 35 11.37 7.35 25.67
C ILE A 35 11.98 8.46 26.53
N ARG A 36 11.50 8.67 27.75
CA ARG A 36 12.13 9.64 28.67
C ARG A 36 13.55 9.26 29.01
N ARG A 37 13.83 7.98 29.31
CA ARG A 37 15.19 7.50 29.60
C ARG A 37 16.16 7.68 28.42
N VAL A 38 15.65 7.49 27.20
CA VAL A 38 16.43 7.65 25.96
C VAL A 38 16.60 9.13 25.62
N ALA A 39 15.57 9.95 25.80
CA ALA A 39 15.61 11.39 25.51
C ALA A 39 16.55 12.17 26.44
N ASP A 40 16.67 11.76 27.71
CA ASP A 40 17.57 12.41 28.70
C ASP A 40 19.07 12.19 28.37
N GLY A 41 19.42 11.30 27.42
CA GLY A 41 20.78 11.02 26.97
C GLY A 41 21.01 11.09 25.46
N ALA A 42 19.99 11.36 24.67
CA ALA A 42 20.12 11.36 23.20
C ALA A 42 20.55 12.73 22.67
N VAL A 43 21.64 12.77 21.94
CA VAL A 43 21.98 13.89 21.06
C VAL A 43 20.92 13.94 19.96
N GLU A 44 20.17 15.03 19.91
CA GLU A 44 19.14 15.24 18.89
C GLU A 44 19.81 15.38 17.52
N VAL A 45 19.78 14.29 16.73
CA VAL A 45 20.35 14.32 15.37
C VAL A 45 19.31 14.93 14.44
N PRO A 46 19.59 16.11 13.83
CA PRO A 46 18.60 16.82 13.05
C PRO A 46 18.13 16.01 11.84
N SER A 47 16.82 16.06 11.57
CA SER A 47 16.24 15.43 10.37
C SER A 47 16.73 16.12 9.11
N PRO A 48 17.00 15.38 8.03
CA PRO A 48 17.44 15.98 6.77
C PRO A 48 16.41 16.98 6.23
N PRO A 49 16.83 18.08 5.59
CA PRO A 49 15.92 19.08 5.05
C PRO A 49 15.01 18.50 3.98
N MET A 50 13.81 19.06 3.81
CA MET A 50 12.82 18.60 2.84
C MET A 50 13.37 18.59 1.39
N SER A 51 14.18 19.59 1.05
CA SER A 51 14.83 19.67 -0.27
C SER A 51 15.69 18.47 -0.59
N LEU A 52 16.40 17.92 0.39
CA LEU A 52 17.25 16.74 0.22
C LEU A 52 16.42 15.46 -0.01
N LEU A 53 15.29 15.32 0.69
CA LEU A 53 14.36 14.22 0.45
C LEU A 53 13.77 14.30 -0.96
N LEU A 54 13.35 15.49 -1.42
CA LEU A 54 12.75 15.68 -2.74
C LEU A 54 13.76 15.47 -3.89
N GLN A 55 15.06 15.60 -3.65
CA GLN A 55 16.12 15.25 -4.59
C GLN A 55 16.42 13.75 -4.62
N CYS A 56 15.92 12.98 -3.65
CA CYS A 56 16.19 11.55 -3.56
C CYS A 56 15.31 10.76 -4.55
N ARG A 57 15.95 10.11 -5.54
CA ARG A 57 15.26 9.24 -6.51
C ARG A 57 14.41 8.15 -5.84
N ALA A 58 14.90 7.58 -4.73
CA ALA A 58 14.19 6.53 -4.01
C ALA A 58 12.88 7.03 -3.38
N MET A 59 12.83 8.30 -2.94
CA MET A 59 11.63 8.94 -2.44
C MET A 59 10.52 8.94 -3.51
N TRP A 60 10.84 9.35 -4.72
CA TRP A 60 9.92 9.33 -5.85
C TRP A 60 9.56 7.90 -6.28
N GLY A 61 10.51 6.96 -6.14
CA GLY A 61 10.24 5.54 -6.38
C GLY A 61 9.19 4.97 -5.44
N THR A 62 9.30 5.24 -4.14
CA THR A 62 8.30 4.80 -3.15
C THR A 62 6.97 5.53 -3.32
N ALA A 63 6.97 6.82 -3.66
CA ALA A 63 5.76 7.59 -3.92
C ALA A 63 5.01 7.08 -5.16
N LEU A 64 5.72 6.84 -6.27
CA LEU A 64 5.16 6.25 -7.48
C LEU A 64 4.64 4.83 -7.23
N GLY A 65 5.42 4.03 -6.51
CA GLY A 65 5.03 2.67 -6.13
C GLY A 65 3.75 2.67 -5.30
N LEU A 66 3.64 3.54 -4.28
CA LEU A 66 2.43 3.64 -3.47
C LEU A 66 1.25 4.20 -4.27
N PHE A 67 1.46 5.21 -5.11
CA PHE A 67 0.41 5.73 -5.99
C PHE A 67 -0.17 4.62 -6.87
N SER A 68 0.69 3.81 -7.47
CA SER A 68 0.29 2.69 -8.33
C SER A 68 -0.44 1.59 -7.56
N SER A 69 0.04 1.24 -6.37
CA SER A 69 -0.63 0.30 -5.47
C SER A 69 -2.03 0.80 -5.07
N ASN A 70 -2.10 2.06 -4.66
CA ASN A 70 -3.34 2.69 -4.24
C ASN A 70 -4.31 2.87 -5.41
N TYR A 71 -3.82 3.15 -6.63
CA TYR A 71 -4.68 3.27 -7.81
C TYR A 71 -5.48 2.00 -8.04
N THR A 72 -4.81 0.85 -8.08
CA THR A 72 -5.48 -0.44 -8.28
C THR A 72 -6.35 -0.82 -7.09
N PHE A 73 -5.93 -0.49 -5.87
CA PHE A 73 -6.72 -0.72 -4.66
C PHE A 73 -8.02 0.10 -4.65
N TYR A 74 -7.95 1.41 -4.89
CA TYR A 74 -9.13 2.28 -4.93
C TYR A 74 -10.02 1.99 -6.13
N PHE A 75 -9.45 1.62 -7.28
CA PHE A 75 -10.20 1.12 -8.42
C PHE A 75 -11.04 -0.11 -8.02
N MET A 76 -10.41 -1.13 -7.43
CA MET A 76 -11.12 -2.33 -6.99
C MET A 76 -12.14 -2.01 -5.90
N MET A 77 -11.79 -1.17 -4.94
CA MET A 77 -12.70 -0.81 -3.84
C MET A 77 -13.97 -0.11 -4.34
N ALA A 78 -13.83 0.81 -5.28
CA ALA A 78 -14.96 1.60 -5.78
C ALA A 78 -15.80 0.85 -6.82
N TRP A 79 -15.17 0.06 -7.69
CA TRP A 79 -15.81 -0.44 -8.90
C TRP A 79 -16.02 -1.96 -8.93
N LEU A 80 -15.36 -2.74 -8.06
CA LEU A 80 -15.58 -4.19 -8.00
C LEU A 80 -17.05 -4.59 -7.81
N PRO A 81 -17.84 -3.94 -6.91
CA PRO A 81 -19.25 -4.27 -6.77
C PRO A 81 -20.03 -4.10 -8.07
N LEU A 82 -19.82 -2.98 -8.75
CA LEU A 82 -20.53 -2.68 -10.01
C LEU A 82 -20.10 -3.61 -11.14
N TYR A 83 -18.80 -3.94 -11.22
CA TYR A 83 -18.27 -4.91 -12.18
C TYR A 83 -18.90 -6.30 -11.99
N LEU A 84 -18.98 -6.81 -10.76
CA LEU A 84 -19.58 -8.11 -10.48
C LEU A 84 -21.07 -8.16 -10.87
N VAL A 85 -21.80 -7.09 -10.60
CA VAL A 85 -23.26 -7.04 -10.94
C VAL A 85 -23.49 -6.78 -12.41
N ARG A 86 -22.88 -5.74 -13.01
CA ARG A 86 -23.17 -5.33 -14.39
C ARG A 86 -22.49 -6.16 -15.46
N GLU A 87 -21.21 -6.48 -15.27
CA GLU A 87 -20.41 -7.20 -16.29
C GLU A 87 -20.47 -8.72 -16.10
N ARG A 88 -20.56 -9.18 -14.84
CA ARG A 88 -20.52 -10.62 -14.53
C ARG A 88 -21.88 -11.21 -14.15
N GLY A 89 -22.92 -10.40 -14.04
CA GLY A 89 -24.30 -10.85 -13.84
C GLY A 89 -24.59 -11.45 -12.45
N PHE A 90 -23.74 -11.19 -11.44
CA PHE A 90 -23.98 -11.66 -10.09
C PHE A 90 -25.14 -10.91 -9.42
N SER A 91 -25.86 -11.61 -8.55
CA SER A 91 -26.82 -10.95 -7.65
C SER A 91 -26.11 -10.01 -6.68
N VAL A 92 -26.82 -9.02 -6.14
CA VAL A 92 -26.26 -8.11 -5.11
C VAL A 92 -25.81 -8.89 -3.88
N ASP A 93 -26.48 -9.96 -3.52
CA ASP A 93 -26.14 -10.81 -2.37
C ASP A 93 -24.84 -11.60 -2.63
N ASP A 94 -24.69 -12.21 -3.80
CA ASP A 94 -23.47 -12.92 -4.18
C ASP A 94 -22.29 -11.97 -4.34
N MET A 95 -22.49 -10.80 -4.93
CA MET A 95 -21.49 -9.73 -5.01
C MET A 95 -20.99 -9.34 -3.62
N ALA A 96 -21.90 -9.12 -2.67
CA ALA A 96 -21.52 -8.76 -1.31
C ALA A 96 -20.70 -9.85 -0.61
N LYS A 97 -21.05 -11.13 -0.80
CA LYS A 97 -20.31 -12.28 -0.28
C LYS A 97 -18.92 -12.39 -0.90
N LEU A 98 -18.84 -12.31 -2.24
CA LEU A 98 -17.58 -12.41 -2.99
C LEU A 98 -16.62 -11.26 -2.65
N ALA A 99 -17.12 -10.03 -2.63
CA ALA A 99 -16.33 -8.85 -2.27
C ALA A 99 -15.82 -8.98 -0.82
N SER A 100 -16.70 -9.29 0.14
CA SER A 100 -16.31 -9.45 1.54
C SER A 100 -15.27 -10.55 1.73
N ALA A 101 -15.48 -11.73 1.11
CA ALA A 101 -14.54 -12.84 1.18
C ALA A 101 -13.17 -12.46 0.60
N SER A 102 -13.14 -11.70 -0.50
CA SER A 102 -11.88 -11.24 -1.12
C SER A 102 -11.07 -10.31 -0.19
N TYR A 103 -11.72 -9.41 0.55
CA TYR A 103 -11.05 -8.58 1.55
C TYR A 103 -10.57 -9.36 2.78
N VAL A 104 -11.28 -10.43 3.17
CA VAL A 104 -10.79 -11.34 4.22
C VAL A 104 -9.50 -12.03 3.75
N VAL A 105 -9.42 -12.48 2.50
CA VAL A 105 -8.19 -13.03 1.92
C VAL A 105 -7.05 -12.01 1.97
N MET A 106 -7.32 -10.76 1.60
CA MET A 106 -6.33 -9.68 1.68
C MET A 106 -5.79 -9.52 3.11
N ALA A 107 -6.67 -9.46 4.11
CA ALA A 107 -6.28 -9.28 5.51
C ALA A 107 -5.44 -10.46 6.03
N VAL A 108 -5.85 -11.69 5.73
CA VAL A 108 -5.12 -12.91 6.11
C VAL A 108 -3.74 -12.93 5.44
N CYS A 109 -3.67 -12.64 4.14
CA CYS A 109 -2.39 -12.61 3.42
C CYS A 109 -1.45 -11.50 3.92
N ALA A 110 -1.98 -10.35 4.36
CA ALA A 110 -1.18 -9.30 4.98
C ALA A 110 -0.50 -9.78 6.28
N LEU A 111 -1.25 -10.45 7.15
CA LEU A 111 -0.71 -11.00 8.40
C LEU A 111 0.33 -12.10 8.13
N LEU A 112 0.02 -13.03 7.23
CA LEU A 112 0.91 -14.13 6.88
C LEU A 112 2.20 -13.64 6.21
N ALA A 113 2.10 -12.66 5.31
CA ALA A 113 3.26 -12.08 4.65
C ALA A 113 4.14 -11.28 5.61
N GLY A 114 3.55 -10.49 6.53
CA GLY A 114 4.28 -9.82 7.59
C GLY A 114 5.06 -10.81 8.45
N TRP A 115 4.39 -11.86 8.93
CA TRP A 115 5.05 -12.92 9.70
C TRP A 115 6.14 -13.64 8.90
N ALA A 116 5.88 -13.97 7.63
CA ALA A 116 6.83 -14.70 6.78
C ALA A 116 8.10 -13.87 6.48
N ILE A 117 7.95 -12.58 6.16
CA ILE A 117 9.08 -11.70 5.89
C ILE A 117 9.93 -11.47 7.14
N ASP A 118 9.30 -11.28 8.30
CA ASP A 118 10.00 -11.15 9.57
C ASP A 118 10.79 -12.41 9.93
N ARG A 119 10.19 -13.59 9.71
CA ARG A 119 10.87 -14.86 9.93
C ARG A 119 12.04 -15.02 8.96
N TYR A 120 11.85 -14.69 7.69
CA TYR A 120 12.91 -14.76 6.66
C TYR A 120 14.11 -13.87 7.03
N ILE A 121 13.85 -12.62 7.42
CA ILE A 121 14.91 -11.68 7.81
C ILE A 121 15.62 -12.16 9.09
N ARG A 122 14.88 -12.63 10.11
CA ARG A 122 15.47 -13.17 11.34
C ARG A 122 16.30 -14.44 11.11
N SER A 123 16.02 -15.22 10.07
CA SER A 123 16.84 -16.38 9.69
C SER A 123 18.08 -16.03 8.86
N GLY A 124 18.42 -14.73 8.73
CA GLY A 124 19.59 -14.25 7.97
C GLY A 124 19.28 -13.90 6.51
N GLY A 125 18.00 -13.92 6.11
CA GLY A 125 17.58 -13.51 4.79
C GLY A 125 17.74 -12.00 4.57
N SER A 126 18.00 -11.60 3.32
CA SER A 126 18.16 -10.18 2.96
C SER A 126 16.82 -9.46 2.88
N ALA A 127 16.61 -8.42 3.67
CA ALA A 127 15.43 -7.55 3.60
C ALA A 127 15.24 -6.97 2.19
N ASN A 128 16.34 -6.56 1.52
CA ASN A 128 16.31 -6.08 0.14
C ASN A 128 15.71 -7.09 -0.82
N ARG A 129 16.13 -8.35 -0.75
CA ARG A 129 15.60 -9.42 -1.61
C ARG A 129 14.14 -9.74 -1.25
N GLY A 130 13.83 -9.88 0.02
CA GLY A 130 12.50 -10.23 0.50
C GLY A 130 11.45 -9.23 0.06
N TYR A 131 11.65 -7.96 0.37
CA TYR A 131 10.67 -6.91 0.00
C TYR A 131 10.59 -6.71 -1.52
N LYS A 132 11.70 -6.70 -2.26
CA LYS A 132 11.66 -6.53 -3.71
C LYS A 132 10.94 -7.69 -4.42
N VAL A 133 11.13 -8.93 -3.96
CA VAL A 133 10.40 -10.09 -4.51
C VAL A 133 8.90 -9.98 -4.25
N ILE A 134 8.49 -9.59 -3.04
CA ILE A 134 7.08 -9.40 -2.71
C ILE A 134 6.46 -8.29 -3.58
N MET A 135 7.14 -7.15 -3.74
CA MET A 135 6.66 -6.04 -4.59
C MET A 135 6.59 -6.44 -6.07
N ALA A 136 7.59 -7.19 -6.55
CA ALA A 136 7.59 -7.72 -7.92
C ALA A 136 6.40 -8.66 -8.15
N ALA A 137 6.18 -9.61 -7.24
CA ALA A 137 5.07 -10.55 -7.33
C ALA A 137 3.72 -9.84 -7.25
N ALA A 138 3.57 -8.86 -6.34
CA ALA A 138 2.33 -8.12 -6.18
C ALA A 138 1.97 -7.31 -7.44
N HIS A 139 2.89 -6.50 -7.92
CA HIS A 139 2.61 -5.65 -9.09
C HIS A 139 2.57 -6.45 -10.40
N GLY A 140 3.49 -7.40 -10.60
CA GLY A 140 3.47 -8.28 -11.76
C GLY A 140 2.22 -9.17 -11.81
N GLY A 141 1.86 -9.75 -10.66
CA GLY A 141 0.63 -10.53 -10.51
C GLY A 141 -0.63 -9.67 -10.68
N ALA A 142 -0.63 -8.42 -10.20
CA ALA A 142 -1.73 -7.49 -10.40
C ALA A 142 -1.99 -7.22 -11.90
N VAL A 143 -0.92 -7.07 -12.73
CA VAL A 143 -1.08 -6.95 -14.18
C VAL A 143 -1.86 -8.14 -14.75
N LEU A 144 -1.42 -9.37 -14.41
CA LEU A 144 -2.08 -10.59 -14.90
C LEU A 144 -3.52 -10.70 -14.40
N CYS A 145 -3.78 -10.33 -13.14
CA CYS A 145 -5.12 -10.33 -12.57
C CYS A 145 -6.05 -9.29 -13.25
N MET A 146 -5.56 -8.09 -13.55
CA MET A 146 -6.32 -7.08 -14.27
C MET A 146 -6.68 -7.56 -15.68
N LEU A 147 -5.73 -8.19 -16.38
CA LEU A 147 -6.01 -8.80 -17.68
C LEU A 147 -6.98 -9.99 -17.59
N GLY A 148 -6.86 -10.82 -16.55
CA GLY A 148 -7.80 -11.91 -16.27
C GLY A 148 -9.23 -11.41 -16.00
N MET A 149 -9.39 -10.28 -15.29
CA MET A 149 -10.68 -9.64 -15.09
C MET A 149 -11.23 -8.96 -16.35
N ALA A 150 -10.34 -8.40 -17.19
CA ALA A 150 -10.74 -7.74 -18.44
C ALA A 150 -11.22 -8.73 -19.51
N PHE A 151 -10.50 -9.81 -19.71
CA PHE A 151 -10.68 -10.71 -20.87
C PHE A 151 -11.02 -12.16 -20.52
N GLY A 152 -10.92 -12.51 -19.24
CA GLY A 152 -11.09 -13.91 -18.81
C GLY A 152 -12.55 -14.35 -18.74
N SER A 153 -12.73 -15.67 -18.77
CA SER A 153 -14.00 -16.31 -18.43
C SER A 153 -14.41 -15.95 -16.98
N GLN A 154 -15.66 -16.18 -16.63
CA GLN A 154 -16.17 -15.88 -15.28
C GLN A 154 -15.34 -16.57 -14.16
N PRO A 155 -14.98 -17.86 -14.24
CA PRO A 155 -14.11 -18.47 -13.23
C PRO A 155 -12.72 -17.81 -13.14
N LEU A 156 -12.12 -17.46 -14.30
CA LEU A 156 -10.81 -16.80 -14.33
C LEU A 156 -10.87 -15.39 -13.73
N ALA A 157 -11.94 -14.63 -14.01
CA ALA A 157 -12.14 -13.31 -13.41
C ALA A 157 -12.28 -13.39 -11.88
N LEU A 158 -13.07 -14.35 -11.37
CA LEU A 158 -13.20 -14.58 -9.93
C LEU A 158 -11.86 -14.98 -9.30
N ALA A 159 -11.14 -15.94 -9.88
CA ALA A 159 -9.81 -16.32 -9.41
C ALA A 159 -8.86 -15.12 -9.39
N SER A 160 -8.89 -14.28 -10.43
CA SER A 160 -8.09 -13.06 -10.52
C SER A 160 -8.40 -12.06 -9.39
N ILE A 161 -9.66 -11.89 -9.00
CA ILE A 161 -10.05 -11.04 -7.86
C ILE A 161 -9.39 -11.54 -6.58
N PHE A 162 -9.51 -12.83 -6.26
CA PHE A 162 -8.95 -13.39 -5.03
C PHE A 162 -7.42 -13.37 -5.03
N VAL A 163 -6.78 -13.69 -6.15
CA VAL A 163 -5.31 -13.63 -6.30
C VAL A 163 -4.81 -12.18 -6.16
N TYR A 164 -5.48 -11.22 -6.80
CA TYR A 164 -5.15 -9.80 -6.67
C TYR A 164 -5.22 -9.35 -5.19
N GLN A 165 -6.29 -9.69 -4.48
CA GLN A 165 -6.44 -9.34 -3.07
C GLN A 165 -5.38 -10.00 -2.18
N ALA A 166 -5.03 -11.27 -2.45
CA ALA A 166 -3.96 -11.96 -1.75
C ALA A 166 -2.60 -11.26 -1.95
N LEU A 167 -2.27 -10.88 -3.18
CA LEU A 167 -1.04 -10.17 -3.55
C LEU A 167 -0.99 -8.76 -2.94
N THR A 168 -2.11 -8.03 -2.97
CA THR A 168 -2.24 -6.70 -2.34
C THR A 168 -2.01 -6.80 -0.83
N GLY A 169 -2.63 -7.78 -0.18
CA GLY A 169 -2.40 -8.06 1.23
C GLY A 169 -0.92 -8.39 1.51
N ALA A 170 -0.35 -9.31 0.74
CA ALA A 170 1.03 -9.72 0.93
C ALA A 170 2.06 -8.59 0.76
N SER A 171 1.80 -7.60 -0.09
CA SER A 171 2.69 -6.45 -0.30
C SER A 171 2.56 -5.35 0.75
N SER A 172 1.45 -5.29 1.48
CA SER A 172 1.14 -4.19 2.39
C SER A 172 2.19 -3.92 3.48
N PRO A 173 2.86 -4.92 4.11
CA PRO A 173 3.93 -4.66 5.08
C PRO A 173 5.12 -3.91 4.45
N GLY A 174 5.46 -4.23 3.19
CA GLY A 174 6.59 -3.62 2.50
C GLY A 174 6.39 -2.15 2.14
N VAL A 175 5.14 -1.70 1.98
CA VAL A 175 4.81 -0.31 1.63
C VAL A 175 5.40 0.70 2.61
N TYR A 176 5.41 0.38 3.89
CA TYR A 176 5.94 1.25 4.93
C TYR A 176 7.32 0.80 5.44
N ALA A 177 7.62 -0.50 5.45
CA ALA A 177 8.93 -0.99 5.85
C ALA A 177 10.06 -0.53 4.92
N ILE A 178 9.81 -0.42 3.62
CA ILE A 178 10.81 0.06 2.66
C ILE A 178 11.25 1.51 2.95
N PRO A 179 10.34 2.50 3.07
CA PRO A 179 10.73 3.87 3.43
C PRO A 179 11.32 3.98 4.84
N GLU A 180 10.92 3.12 5.79
CA GLU A 180 11.53 3.06 7.11
C GLU A 180 13.00 2.62 7.04
N ILE A 181 13.29 1.57 6.28
CA ILE A 181 14.67 1.09 6.08
C ILE A 181 15.53 2.17 5.39
N LEU A 182 15.02 2.80 4.35
CA LEU A 182 15.77 3.81 3.58
C LEU A 182 15.92 5.13 4.34
N GLY A 183 14.90 5.57 5.04
CA GLY A 183 14.88 6.82 5.78
C GLY A 183 15.61 6.79 7.11
N GLY A 184 15.71 5.60 7.71
CA GLY A 184 16.20 5.44 9.06
C GLY A 184 15.39 6.24 10.07
N THR A 185 15.88 6.37 11.29
CA THR A 185 15.21 7.09 12.37
C THR A 185 15.07 8.60 12.08
N ARG A 186 15.93 9.17 11.24
CA ARG A 186 16.05 10.61 10.97
C ARG A 186 15.05 11.14 9.94
N ALA A 187 14.69 10.33 8.93
CA ALA A 187 13.92 10.79 7.78
C ALA A 187 12.56 10.10 7.61
N THR A 188 12.31 8.96 8.26
CA THR A 188 11.12 8.13 8.07
C THR A 188 9.82 8.92 8.16
N GLY A 189 9.61 9.73 9.19
CA GLY A 189 8.35 10.46 9.36
C GLY A 189 8.04 11.40 8.20
N ARG A 190 9.05 12.19 7.74
CA ARG A 190 8.91 13.09 6.59
C ARG A 190 8.75 12.31 5.29
N TRP A 191 9.52 11.24 5.11
CA TRP A 191 9.45 10.38 3.93
C TRP A 191 8.07 9.77 3.77
N VAL A 192 7.58 9.08 4.81
CA VAL A 192 6.25 8.45 4.80
C VAL A 192 5.15 9.49 4.62
N GLY A 193 5.28 10.69 5.21
CA GLY A 193 4.33 11.79 5.03
C GLY A 193 4.20 12.20 3.55
N ILE A 194 5.33 12.43 2.85
CA ILE A 194 5.32 12.78 1.42
C ILE A 194 4.78 11.63 0.58
N GLN A 195 5.33 10.42 0.79
CA GLN A 195 4.92 9.22 0.09
C GLN A 195 3.40 9.00 0.20
N ASN A 196 2.86 9.08 1.42
CA ASN A 196 1.45 8.87 1.68
C ASN A 196 0.56 9.96 1.07
N SER A 197 0.99 11.22 1.14
CA SER A 197 0.27 12.34 0.51
C SER A 197 0.16 12.14 -1.00
N LEU A 198 1.27 11.83 -1.68
CA LEU A 198 1.29 11.59 -3.12
C LEU A 198 0.56 10.30 -3.50
N GLY A 199 0.77 9.23 -2.75
CA GLY A 199 0.15 7.93 -3.00
C GLY A 199 -1.38 7.95 -2.87
N ASN A 200 -1.93 8.76 -1.96
CA ASN A 200 -3.38 8.86 -1.77
C ASN A 200 -4.10 9.74 -2.81
N LEU A 201 -3.38 10.52 -3.64
CA LEU A 201 -3.99 11.18 -4.81
C LEU A 201 -4.63 10.16 -5.76
N ALA A 202 -4.18 8.92 -5.74
CA ALA A 202 -4.80 7.81 -6.45
C ALA A 202 -6.28 7.57 -6.05
N GLY A 203 -6.65 7.90 -4.80
CA GLY A 203 -8.03 7.80 -4.32
C GLY A 203 -9.00 8.76 -5.01
N ILE A 204 -8.48 9.83 -5.60
CA ILE A 204 -9.23 10.75 -6.47
C ILE A 204 -9.14 10.28 -7.91
N ALA A 205 -7.92 9.99 -8.38
CA ALA A 205 -7.64 9.69 -9.78
C ALA A 205 -8.33 8.38 -10.24
N ALA A 206 -8.26 7.31 -9.45
CA ALA A 206 -8.75 6.00 -9.87
C ALA A 206 -10.28 5.95 -10.02
N PRO A 207 -11.11 6.38 -9.06
CA PRO A 207 -12.55 6.36 -9.22
C PRO A 207 -13.02 7.30 -10.34
N TRP A 208 -12.44 8.50 -10.42
CA TRP A 208 -12.81 9.50 -11.42
C TRP A 208 -12.48 9.02 -12.85
N LEU A 209 -11.24 8.60 -13.10
CA LEU A 209 -10.83 8.14 -14.42
C LEU A 209 -11.60 6.90 -14.86
N THR A 210 -11.84 5.96 -13.93
CA THR A 210 -12.63 4.76 -14.21
C THR A 210 -14.06 5.11 -14.59
N GLY A 211 -14.73 6.02 -13.85
CA GLY A 211 -16.07 6.47 -14.17
C GLY A 211 -16.13 7.09 -15.57
N PHE A 212 -15.21 7.99 -15.88
CA PHE A 212 -15.11 8.60 -17.20
C PHE A 212 -14.93 7.56 -18.32
N LEU A 213 -14.03 6.58 -18.13
CA LEU A 213 -13.79 5.52 -19.12
C LEU A 213 -15.02 4.64 -19.34
N ILE A 214 -15.73 4.27 -18.27
CA ILE A 214 -16.94 3.46 -18.36
C ILE A 214 -18.07 4.24 -19.06
N ASP A 215 -18.23 5.53 -18.77
CA ASP A 215 -19.23 6.39 -19.41
C ASP A 215 -18.98 6.53 -20.91
N GLN A 216 -17.71 6.57 -21.34
CA GLN A 216 -17.34 6.67 -22.75
C GLN A 216 -17.41 5.33 -23.51
N THR A 217 -17.09 4.22 -22.86
CA THR A 217 -16.92 2.92 -23.53
C THR A 217 -18.07 1.94 -23.28
N GLY A 218 -18.83 2.15 -22.22
CA GLY A 218 -19.87 1.23 -21.75
C GLY A 218 -19.35 -0.03 -21.05
N HIS A 219 -18.03 -0.25 -20.99
CA HIS A 219 -17.39 -1.47 -20.50
C HIS A 219 -16.24 -1.22 -19.56
N PHE A 220 -15.95 -2.17 -18.67
CA PHE A 220 -14.84 -2.11 -17.71
C PHE A 220 -13.46 -2.43 -18.32
N THR A 221 -13.41 -2.99 -19.53
CA THR A 221 -12.16 -3.47 -20.15
C THR A 221 -11.05 -2.43 -20.16
N VAL A 222 -11.35 -1.19 -20.62
CA VAL A 222 -10.37 -0.11 -20.68
C VAL A 222 -9.89 0.30 -19.29
N ALA A 223 -10.79 0.33 -18.31
CA ALA A 223 -10.45 0.63 -16.93
C ALA A 223 -9.47 -0.41 -16.32
N PHE A 224 -9.70 -1.70 -16.60
CA PHE A 224 -8.74 -2.76 -16.21
C PHE A 224 -7.39 -2.62 -16.90
N LEU A 225 -7.35 -2.25 -18.19
CA LEU A 225 -6.08 -2.01 -18.90
C LEU A 225 -5.30 -0.83 -18.30
N VAL A 226 -5.99 0.24 -17.94
CA VAL A 226 -5.36 1.37 -17.21
C VAL A 226 -4.83 0.91 -15.85
N ALA A 227 -5.60 0.12 -15.09
CA ALA A 227 -5.15 -0.42 -13.82
C ALA A 227 -3.94 -1.36 -13.98
N ALA A 228 -3.88 -2.17 -15.06
CA ALA A 228 -2.72 -2.97 -15.40
C ALA A 228 -1.50 -2.10 -15.72
N ALA A 229 -1.67 -1.03 -16.51
CA ALA A 229 -0.59 -0.08 -16.80
C ALA A 229 -0.08 0.63 -15.54
N MET A 230 -0.97 1.00 -14.62
CA MET A 230 -0.58 1.55 -13.30
C MET A 230 0.21 0.53 -12.48
N SER A 231 -0.15 -0.76 -12.52
CA SER A 231 0.65 -1.82 -11.87
C SER A 231 2.05 -1.94 -12.46
N LEU A 232 2.22 -1.80 -13.78
CA LEU A 232 3.55 -1.75 -14.42
C LEU A 232 4.37 -0.53 -13.95
N LEU A 233 3.75 0.65 -13.82
CA LEU A 233 4.41 1.81 -13.23
C LEU A 233 4.83 1.56 -11.77
N GLY A 234 4.06 0.78 -11.02
CA GLY A 234 4.44 0.33 -9.68
C GLY A 234 5.72 -0.52 -9.67
N LEU A 235 5.91 -1.41 -10.66
CA LEU A 235 7.17 -2.15 -10.81
C LEU A 235 8.35 -1.20 -11.03
N VAL A 236 8.18 -0.18 -11.87
CA VAL A 236 9.22 0.85 -12.09
C VAL A 236 9.55 1.57 -10.77
N GLY A 237 8.54 1.97 -10.00
CA GLY A 237 8.73 2.61 -8.70
C GLY A 237 9.48 1.72 -7.71
N TRP A 238 8.94 0.54 -7.41
CA TRP A 238 9.47 -0.34 -6.37
C TRP A 238 10.76 -1.08 -6.72
N LEU A 239 11.01 -1.36 -7.99
CA LEU A 239 12.18 -2.13 -8.43
C LEU A 239 13.20 -1.28 -9.18
N GLY A 240 12.74 -0.41 -10.07
CA GLY A 240 13.61 0.36 -10.96
C GLY A 240 14.23 1.59 -10.32
N MET A 241 13.51 2.24 -9.39
CA MET A 241 13.97 3.50 -8.79
C MET A 241 14.63 3.33 -7.42
N LEU A 242 14.41 2.20 -6.74
CA LEU A 242 14.96 1.96 -5.41
C LEU A 242 16.38 1.39 -5.47
N PRO A 243 17.31 1.93 -4.66
CA PRO A 243 18.62 1.34 -4.46
C PRO A 243 18.51 0.02 -3.69
N LYS A 244 19.63 -0.52 -3.23
CA LYS A 244 19.63 -1.56 -2.20
C LYS A 244 18.94 -1.01 -0.95
N LEU A 245 18.10 -1.81 -0.31
CA LEU A 245 17.37 -1.40 0.89
C LEU A 245 18.31 -1.42 2.10
N GLU A 246 18.94 -0.29 2.31
CA GLU A 246 19.83 0.04 3.45
C GLU A 246 19.55 1.51 3.80
N GLU A 247 19.81 1.89 5.04
CA GLU A 247 19.67 3.27 5.47
C GLU A 247 20.55 4.19 4.63
N LEU A 248 19.95 5.27 4.13
CA LEU A 248 20.68 6.23 3.31
C LEU A 248 21.57 7.10 4.18
N ASP A 249 22.82 7.30 3.72
CA ASP A 249 23.75 8.25 4.33
C ASP A 249 23.32 9.69 4.03
N TRP A 250 22.61 10.27 4.99
CA TRP A 250 22.09 11.64 4.88
C TRP A 250 23.16 12.70 4.99
N GLU A 251 24.31 12.40 5.64
CA GLU A 251 25.42 13.34 5.78
C GLU A 251 26.21 13.48 4.49
N ALA A 252 26.56 12.35 3.89
CA ALA A 252 27.22 12.34 2.59
C ALA A 252 26.35 13.00 1.51
N ARG A 253 25.03 12.80 1.56
CA ARG A 253 24.08 13.45 0.65
C ARG A 253 23.96 14.96 0.86
N ALA A 254 23.99 15.41 2.11
CA ALA A 254 23.96 16.83 2.44
C ALA A 254 25.25 17.53 1.94
N LEU A 255 26.40 16.90 2.12
CA LEU A 255 27.67 17.40 1.61
C LEU A 255 27.70 17.48 0.08
N ALA A 256 27.17 16.46 -0.61
CA ALA A 256 27.10 16.43 -2.07
C ALA A 256 26.12 17.47 -2.66
N ALA A 257 25.15 17.95 -1.87
CA ALA A 257 24.18 18.95 -2.28
C ALA A 257 24.69 20.41 -2.11
N VAL A 258 25.81 20.61 -1.44
CA VAL A 258 26.46 21.93 -1.32
C VAL A 258 27.17 22.22 -2.65
N PRO A 259 26.79 23.30 -3.39
CA PRO A 259 27.51 23.68 -4.59
C PRO A 259 28.98 23.90 -4.24
N THR A 260 29.89 23.20 -4.93
CA THR A 260 31.32 23.58 -4.92
C THR A 260 31.40 25.00 -5.44
N ALA A 261 31.81 25.93 -4.58
CA ALA A 261 32.02 27.32 -5.02
C ALA A 261 32.98 27.36 -6.22
N PRO A 262 32.69 28.18 -7.22
CA PRO A 262 33.54 28.30 -8.41
C PRO A 262 34.93 28.80 -8.10
#